data_0a18a2f0c65c044f0a1e633f25604e25
#
_entry.id   0a18a2f0c65c044f0a1e633f25604e25
#
_cell.length_a   1.000
_cell.length_b   1.000
_cell.length_c   1.000
_cell.angle_alpha   90.00
_cell.angle_beta   90.00
_cell.angle_gamma   90.00
#
_symmetry.space_group_name_H-M   'P 1'
#
loop_
_entity.id
_entity.type
_entity.pdbx_description
1 polymer ?
#
loop_
_entity_poly.entity_id
_entity_poly.type
_entity_poly.pdbx_seq_one_letter_code
_entity_poly.pdbx_strand_id
1 'polypeptide(L)'
;STSRRQRQMCIRDSHGPSHTEIKLTSTGPKIVEIGARLGGDCITTHLVPLSTGINMVEANIRIALGEYTDLKSRFNRGAAIRFIQSSVGVIKSIKGIDAVKKDSNVIEFVLLKRVGDKISEIRNSLDRIGYVITQGNTREEAVRFCEQAVEKIQFEME
;
A
#
# COMPACT_ATOMS: atom_id res chain seq x y z
N SER A 1 27.30 -11.45 -4.93
CA SER A 1 26.47 -10.40 -4.37
C SER A 1 25.03 -10.58 -4.80
N THR A 2 24.11 -10.31 -3.88
CA THR A 2 22.65 -10.42 -4.11
C THR A 2 22.16 -9.64 -5.32
N SER A 3 22.77 -8.49 -5.64
CA SER A 3 22.38 -7.66 -6.79
C SER A 3 22.65 -8.33 -8.14
N ARG A 4 23.66 -9.16 -8.26
CA ARG A 4 24.00 -9.88 -9.52
C ARG A 4 23.06 -11.05 -9.78
N ARG A 5 22.63 -11.78 -8.72
CA ARG A 5 21.63 -12.84 -8.82
C ARG A 5 20.25 -12.28 -9.13
N GLN A 6 19.88 -11.15 -8.56
CA GLN A 6 18.62 -10.48 -8.83
C GLN A 6 18.53 -9.97 -10.28
N ARG A 7 19.63 -9.41 -10.83
CA ARG A 7 19.68 -9.03 -12.26
C ARG A 7 19.59 -10.23 -13.20
N GLN A 8 20.21 -11.36 -12.85
CA GLN A 8 20.11 -12.58 -13.67
C GLN A 8 18.72 -13.20 -13.66
N MET A 9 17.99 -13.12 -12.54
CA MET A 9 16.59 -13.51 -12.50
C MET A 9 15.74 -12.62 -13.41
N CYS A 10 15.85 -11.30 -13.32
CA CYS A 10 15.09 -10.35 -14.15
C CYS A 10 15.29 -10.54 -15.66
N ILE A 11 16.47 -10.98 -16.10
CA ILE A 11 16.78 -11.20 -17.52
C ILE A 11 16.20 -12.53 -18.07
N ARG A 12 15.88 -13.48 -17.18
CA ARG A 12 15.36 -14.81 -17.56
C ARG A 12 13.85 -14.95 -17.38
N ASP A 13 13.21 -14.05 -16.63
CA ASP A 13 11.79 -14.12 -16.38
C ASP A 13 11.01 -13.49 -17.54
N SER A 14 10.68 -14.33 -18.53
CA SER A 14 9.81 -13.93 -19.65
C SER A 14 8.33 -13.86 -19.25
N HIS A 15 7.95 -14.46 -18.13
CA HIS A 15 6.58 -14.50 -17.63
C HIS A 15 6.56 -14.27 -16.12
N GLY A 16 5.87 -13.24 -15.67
CA GLY A 16 5.77 -12.93 -14.25
C GLY A 16 5.39 -11.48 -13.99
N PRO A 17 5.18 -11.11 -12.73
CA PRO A 17 4.84 -9.75 -12.35
C PRO A 17 6.07 -8.83 -12.41
N SER A 18 5.82 -7.58 -12.74
CA SER A 18 6.78 -6.50 -12.56
C SER A 18 6.19 -5.36 -11.75
N HIS A 19 6.99 -4.74 -10.92
CA HIS A 19 6.68 -3.49 -10.24
C HIS A 19 7.59 -2.41 -10.80
N THR A 20 6.99 -1.40 -11.44
CA THR A 20 7.73 -0.31 -12.08
C THR A 20 7.33 1.01 -11.43
N GLU A 21 8.31 1.70 -10.85
CA GLU A 21 8.12 3.05 -10.32
C GLU A 21 8.47 4.08 -11.38
N ILE A 22 7.54 5.01 -11.63
CA ILE A 22 7.67 6.03 -12.67
C ILE A 22 7.40 7.40 -12.05
N LYS A 23 8.27 8.36 -12.32
CA LYS A 23 8.06 9.77 -12.02
C LYS A 23 7.62 10.51 -13.28
N LEU A 24 6.45 11.17 -13.21
CA LEU A 24 6.01 12.07 -14.25
C LEU A 24 6.73 13.39 -14.12
N THR A 25 7.41 13.82 -15.20
CA THR A 25 8.17 15.08 -15.25
C THR A 25 7.68 15.93 -16.43
N SER A 26 8.09 17.21 -16.47
CA SER A 26 7.80 18.11 -17.60
C SER A 26 8.38 17.60 -18.96
N THR A 27 9.37 16.71 -18.91
CA THR A 27 9.98 16.10 -20.11
C THR A 27 9.47 14.68 -20.37
N GLY A 28 8.36 14.26 -19.73
CA GLY A 28 7.75 12.94 -19.86
C GLY A 28 8.07 12.00 -18.68
N PRO A 29 7.58 10.75 -18.75
CA PRO A 29 7.78 9.77 -17.71
C PRO A 29 9.24 9.33 -17.61
N LYS A 30 9.73 9.22 -16.37
CA LYS A 30 11.07 8.71 -16.05
C LYS A 30 10.94 7.50 -15.15
N ILE A 31 11.60 6.41 -15.50
CA ILE A 31 11.64 5.20 -14.67
C ILE A 31 12.57 5.45 -13.50
N VAL A 32 12.08 5.16 -12.30
CA VAL A 32 12.84 5.25 -11.04
C VAL A 32 13.39 3.87 -10.69
N GLU A 33 12.53 2.85 -10.69
CA GLU A 33 12.90 1.48 -10.36
C GLU A 33 12.05 0.49 -11.16
N ILE A 34 12.65 -0.66 -11.50
CA ILE A 34 11.94 -1.83 -12.04
C ILE A 34 12.35 -3.04 -11.22
N GLY A 35 11.36 -3.72 -10.62
CA GLY A 35 11.55 -4.98 -9.93
C GLY A 35 10.74 -6.10 -10.59
N ALA A 36 11.35 -7.26 -10.86
CA ALA A 36 10.65 -8.47 -11.30
C ALA A 36 9.97 -9.14 -10.10
N ARG A 37 9.00 -8.47 -9.53
CA ARG A 37 8.24 -8.88 -8.33
C ARG A 37 6.91 -8.15 -8.27
N LEU A 38 6.04 -8.64 -7.41
CA LEU A 38 4.83 -7.93 -7.01
C LEU A 38 5.16 -6.64 -6.24
N GLY A 39 4.29 -5.64 -6.33
CA GLY A 39 4.41 -4.39 -5.58
C GLY A 39 4.19 -4.59 -4.08
N GLY A 40 4.94 -3.87 -3.26
CA GLY A 40 4.79 -3.82 -1.82
C GLY A 40 3.70 -2.84 -1.35
N ASP A 41 3.76 -2.43 -0.07
CA ASP A 41 2.92 -1.38 0.51
C ASP A 41 1.41 -1.54 0.24
N CYS A 42 0.92 -2.78 0.37
CA CYS A 42 -0.47 -3.16 0.11
C CYS A 42 -0.94 -2.93 -1.35
N ILE A 43 -0.05 -2.57 -2.28
CA ILE A 43 -0.41 -2.37 -3.69
C ILE A 43 -1.02 -3.65 -4.26
N THR A 44 -0.27 -4.76 -4.19
CA THR A 44 -0.67 -6.03 -4.77
C THR A 44 -1.81 -6.71 -4.02
N THR A 45 -1.77 -6.64 -2.69
CA THR A 45 -2.70 -7.37 -1.82
C THR A 45 -4.04 -6.67 -1.64
N HIS A 46 -4.08 -5.33 -1.72
CA HIS A 46 -5.27 -4.52 -1.44
C HIS A 46 -5.61 -3.55 -2.57
N LEU A 47 -4.70 -2.64 -2.95
CA LEU A 47 -5.07 -1.55 -3.84
C LEU A 47 -5.48 -2.04 -5.24
N VAL A 48 -4.76 -2.99 -5.82
CA VAL A 48 -5.11 -3.56 -7.13
C VAL A 48 -6.41 -4.36 -7.06
N PRO A 49 -6.62 -5.31 -6.14
CA PRO A 49 -7.91 -6.00 -6.00
C PRO A 49 -9.09 -5.06 -5.77
N LEU A 50 -8.94 -4.06 -4.91
CA LEU A 50 -9.98 -3.08 -4.60
C LEU A 50 -10.31 -2.17 -5.79
N SER A 51 -9.34 -1.85 -6.64
CA SER A 51 -9.56 -0.96 -7.78
C SER A 51 -9.98 -1.68 -9.05
N THR A 52 -9.58 -2.93 -9.25
CA THR A 52 -9.76 -3.67 -10.52
C THR A 52 -10.52 -4.98 -10.39
N GLY A 53 -10.62 -5.55 -9.19
CA GLY A 53 -11.16 -6.90 -8.94
C GLY A 53 -10.20 -8.03 -9.27
N ILE A 54 -8.93 -7.74 -9.57
CA ILE A 54 -7.92 -8.75 -9.91
C ILE A 54 -7.15 -9.13 -8.66
N ASN A 55 -7.17 -10.41 -8.29
CA ASN A 55 -6.28 -10.95 -7.25
C ASN A 55 -4.89 -11.20 -7.84
N MET A 56 -4.01 -10.21 -7.72
CA MET A 56 -2.64 -10.29 -8.29
C MET A 56 -1.78 -11.37 -7.65
N VAL A 57 -2.02 -11.72 -6.39
CA VAL A 57 -1.27 -12.78 -5.70
C VAL A 57 -1.63 -14.14 -6.31
N GLU A 58 -2.92 -14.43 -6.45
CA GLU A 58 -3.41 -15.63 -7.10
C GLU A 58 -2.96 -15.71 -8.57
N ALA A 59 -3.08 -14.59 -9.29
CA ALA A 59 -2.65 -14.50 -10.68
C ALA A 59 -1.16 -14.86 -10.84
N ASN A 60 -0.32 -14.34 -9.95
CA ASN A 60 1.11 -14.65 -9.97
C ASN A 60 1.40 -16.13 -9.71
N ILE A 61 0.69 -16.75 -8.76
CA ILE A 61 0.83 -18.18 -8.47
C ILE A 61 0.44 -19.02 -9.69
N ARG A 62 -0.71 -18.72 -10.32
CA ARG A 62 -1.17 -19.42 -11.52
C ARG A 62 -0.20 -19.30 -12.69
N ILE A 63 0.30 -18.09 -12.95
CA ILE A 63 1.32 -17.85 -13.98
C ILE A 63 2.59 -18.67 -13.70
N ALA A 64 3.04 -18.72 -12.45
CA ALA A 64 4.20 -19.50 -12.06
C ALA A 64 4.01 -21.03 -12.26
N LEU A 65 2.77 -21.48 -12.18
CA LEU A 65 2.38 -22.88 -12.47
C LEU A 65 2.16 -23.15 -13.98
N GLY A 66 2.31 -22.13 -14.84
CA GLY A 66 2.07 -22.24 -16.27
C GLY A 66 0.57 -22.25 -16.63
N GLU A 67 -0.30 -21.86 -15.70
CA GLU A 67 -1.75 -21.79 -15.92
C GLU A 67 -2.14 -20.48 -16.59
N TYR A 68 -3.17 -20.55 -17.45
CA TYR A 68 -3.78 -19.34 -18.00
C TYR A 68 -4.44 -18.53 -16.88
N THR A 69 -4.25 -17.22 -16.91
CA THR A 69 -4.82 -16.29 -15.94
C THR A 69 -5.47 -15.10 -16.67
N ASP A 70 -6.76 -14.91 -16.45
CA ASP A 70 -7.47 -13.73 -16.96
C ASP A 70 -7.15 -12.53 -16.06
N LEU A 71 -6.43 -11.56 -16.63
CA LEU A 71 -6.06 -10.28 -15.98
C LEU A 71 -6.96 -9.13 -16.42
N LYS A 72 -8.13 -9.41 -17.01
CA LYS A 72 -9.08 -8.37 -17.36
C LYS A 72 -9.71 -7.77 -16.11
N SER A 73 -9.69 -6.45 -16.03
CA SER A 73 -10.35 -5.71 -14.95
C SER A 73 -11.86 -6.00 -14.93
N ARG A 74 -12.40 -6.33 -13.78
CA ARG A 74 -13.83 -6.60 -13.56
C ARG A 74 -14.63 -5.33 -13.30
N PHE A 75 -13.96 -4.29 -12.80
CA PHE A 75 -14.52 -2.97 -12.54
C PHE A 75 -13.37 -1.94 -12.49
N ASN A 76 -13.73 -0.67 -12.40
CA ASN A 76 -12.80 0.44 -12.23
C ASN A 76 -13.26 1.30 -11.05
N ARG A 77 -12.60 1.18 -9.90
CA ARG A 77 -12.91 1.91 -8.66
C ARG A 77 -11.66 2.61 -8.14
N GLY A 78 -11.86 3.55 -7.21
CA GLY A 78 -10.76 4.14 -6.45
C GLY A 78 -10.36 3.27 -5.28
N ALA A 79 -9.05 3.18 -5.02
CA ALA A 79 -8.51 2.63 -3.79
C ALA A 79 -7.35 3.52 -3.32
N ALA A 80 -7.25 3.75 -2.02
CA ALA A 80 -6.22 4.59 -1.44
C ALA A 80 -5.65 3.98 -0.16
N ILE A 81 -4.39 4.27 0.11
CA ILE A 81 -3.73 4.00 1.38
C ILE A 81 -3.11 5.31 1.90
N ARG A 82 -3.18 5.52 3.21
CA ARG A 82 -2.43 6.55 3.91
C ARG A 82 -1.76 5.97 5.13
N PHE A 83 -0.47 6.27 5.28
CA PHE A 83 0.27 5.92 6.48
C PHE A 83 0.01 6.97 7.56
N ILE A 84 -0.25 6.48 8.77
CA ILE A 84 -0.52 7.31 9.94
C ILE A 84 0.78 7.98 10.36
N GLN A 85 0.70 9.27 10.66
CA GLN A 85 1.81 10.09 11.12
C GLN A 85 1.54 10.61 12.53
N SER A 86 2.60 10.83 13.29
CA SER A 86 2.56 11.47 14.61
C SER A 86 3.88 12.20 14.86
N SER A 87 3.92 13.05 15.89
CA SER A 87 5.16 13.62 16.40
C SER A 87 6.02 12.56 17.09
N VAL A 88 7.32 12.85 17.19
CA VAL A 88 8.28 12.03 17.95
C VAL A 88 7.98 12.16 19.45
N GLY A 89 8.06 11.05 20.19
CA GLY A 89 7.81 10.99 21.63
C GLY A 89 7.32 9.61 22.07
N VAL A 90 6.80 9.51 23.29
CA VAL A 90 6.16 8.30 23.81
C VAL A 90 4.65 8.49 23.73
N ILE A 91 3.95 7.49 23.22
CA ILE A 91 2.48 7.55 23.07
C ILE A 91 1.83 7.45 24.45
N LYS A 92 1.17 8.52 24.88
CA LYS A 92 0.41 8.58 26.12
C LYS A 92 -1.04 8.10 25.94
N SER A 93 -1.68 8.53 24.85
CA SER A 93 -3.01 8.06 24.48
C SER A 93 -3.24 8.09 22.98
N ILE A 94 -4.19 7.28 22.49
CA ILE A 94 -4.61 7.24 21.08
C ILE A 94 -6.13 7.37 21.05
N LYS A 95 -6.65 8.39 20.37
CA LYS A 95 -8.07 8.65 20.20
C LYS A 95 -8.52 8.39 18.77
N GLY A 96 -9.82 8.17 18.56
CA GLY A 96 -10.42 8.05 17.22
C GLY A 96 -10.43 6.64 16.63
N ILE A 97 -9.79 5.65 17.25
CA ILE A 97 -9.70 4.27 16.76
C ILE A 97 -11.08 3.69 16.44
N ASP A 98 -12.04 3.81 17.36
CA ASP A 98 -13.38 3.26 17.18
C ASP A 98 -14.16 3.96 16.07
N ALA A 99 -13.94 5.27 15.89
CA ALA A 99 -14.55 6.03 14.81
C ALA A 99 -14.05 5.59 13.43
N VAL A 100 -12.75 5.27 13.31
CA VAL A 100 -12.17 4.72 12.08
C VAL A 100 -12.66 3.31 11.81
N LYS A 101 -12.69 2.45 12.82
CA LYS A 101 -13.16 1.05 12.68
C LYS A 101 -14.65 0.94 12.30
N LYS A 102 -15.45 1.94 12.65
CA LYS A 102 -16.89 1.99 12.31
C LYS A 102 -17.17 2.66 10.98
N ASP A 103 -16.17 3.25 10.33
CA ASP A 103 -16.36 3.94 9.07
C ASP A 103 -16.48 2.92 7.93
N SER A 104 -17.64 2.89 7.26
CA SER A 104 -17.94 1.94 6.19
C SER A 104 -17.07 2.09 4.94
N ASN A 105 -16.39 3.22 4.77
CA ASN A 105 -15.48 3.45 3.66
C ASN A 105 -14.07 2.90 3.94
N VAL A 106 -13.77 2.57 5.21
CA VAL A 106 -12.51 1.98 5.63
C VAL A 106 -12.57 0.47 5.41
N ILE A 107 -11.71 -0.02 4.53
CA ILE A 107 -11.56 -1.45 4.24
C ILE A 107 -10.62 -2.11 5.22
N GLU A 108 -9.54 -1.41 5.55
CA GLU A 108 -8.56 -1.90 6.52
C GLU A 108 -7.97 -0.75 7.33
N PHE A 109 -7.81 -0.98 8.60
CA PHE A 109 -7.10 -0.10 9.53
C PHE A 109 -6.14 -0.93 10.37
N VAL A 110 -4.87 -0.61 10.27
CA VAL A 110 -3.81 -1.27 11.04
C VAL A 110 -3.05 -0.23 11.85
N LEU A 111 -2.92 -0.51 13.14
CA LEU A 111 -2.11 0.27 14.05
C LEU A 111 -0.98 -0.64 14.57
N LEU A 112 0.26 -0.29 14.27
CA LEU A 112 1.46 -1.06 14.61
C LEU A 112 2.09 -0.61 15.94
N LYS A 113 1.64 0.51 16.48
CA LYS A 113 2.10 1.10 17.74
C LYS A 113 0.95 1.16 18.74
N ARG A 114 1.28 1.08 20.01
CA ARG A 114 0.34 1.14 21.15
C ARG A 114 0.78 2.18 22.17
N VAL A 115 -0.07 2.48 23.12
CA VAL A 115 0.23 3.33 24.28
C VAL A 115 1.48 2.78 24.99
N GLY A 116 2.42 3.67 25.30
CA GLY A 116 3.74 3.37 25.87
C GLY A 116 4.84 3.14 24.83
N ASP A 117 4.52 2.95 23.55
CA ASP A 117 5.55 2.82 22.52
C ASP A 117 6.18 4.17 22.20
N LYS A 118 7.49 4.15 21.91
CA LYS A 118 8.22 5.31 21.43
C LYS A 118 8.10 5.44 19.91
N ILE A 119 7.71 6.62 19.45
CA ILE A 119 7.77 7.01 18.04
C ILE A 119 9.06 7.79 17.82
N SER A 120 9.82 7.36 16.82
CA SER A 120 11.02 8.04 16.32
C SER A 120 10.77 8.59 14.92
N GLU A 121 11.72 9.34 14.38
CA GLU A 121 11.69 9.75 12.97
C GLU A 121 11.56 8.53 12.06
N ILE A 122 10.67 8.63 11.08
CA ILE A 122 10.45 7.57 10.08
C ILE A 122 11.61 7.60 9.08
N ARG A 123 12.47 6.59 9.11
CA ARG A 123 13.63 6.43 8.21
C ARG A 123 13.39 5.35 7.16
N ASN A 124 12.51 4.41 7.45
CA ASN A 124 12.17 3.30 6.56
C ASN A 124 10.74 2.81 6.86
N SER A 125 10.27 1.84 6.06
CA SER A 125 8.92 1.30 6.17
C SER A 125 8.61 0.60 7.50
N LEU A 126 9.63 0.11 8.23
CA LEU A 126 9.44 -0.55 9.52
C LEU A 126 9.16 0.43 10.67
N ASP A 127 9.48 1.71 10.47
CA ASP A 127 9.24 2.76 11.46
C ASP A 127 7.80 3.29 11.43
N ARG A 128 6.99 2.82 10.47
CA ARG A 128 5.60 3.26 10.28
C ARG A 128 4.74 2.94 11.49
N ILE A 129 3.83 3.87 11.81
CA ILE A 129 2.92 3.77 12.97
C ILE A 129 1.73 2.87 12.64
N GLY A 130 1.27 2.91 11.40
CA GLY A 130 0.13 2.18 10.91
C GLY A 130 -0.36 2.75 9.58
N TYR A 131 -1.49 2.23 9.09
CA TYR A 131 -2.09 2.70 7.86
C TYR A 131 -3.61 2.51 7.84
N VAL A 132 -4.26 3.23 6.93
CA VAL A 132 -5.66 3.10 6.59
C VAL A 132 -5.77 2.83 5.10
N ILE A 133 -6.65 1.88 4.70
CA ILE A 133 -7.01 1.60 3.32
C ILE A 133 -8.49 1.87 3.14
N THR A 134 -8.83 2.58 2.07
CA THR A 134 -10.22 2.90 1.71
C THR A 134 -10.50 2.57 0.26
N GLN A 135 -11.79 2.41 -0.06
CA GLN A 135 -12.31 2.26 -1.42
C GLN A 135 -13.37 3.34 -1.68
N GLY A 136 -13.43 3.83 -2.89
CA GLY A 136 -14.46 4.76 -3.37
C GLY A 136 -14.85 4.43 -4.81
N ASN A 137 -15.89 5.07 -5.34
CA ASN A 137 -16.25 4.91 -6.74
C ASN A 137 -15.22 5.55 -7.67
N THR A 138 -14.56 6.59 -7.20
CA THR A 138 -13.47 7.28 -7.91
C THR A 138 -12.20 7.31 -7.05
N ARG A 139 -11.06 7.59 -7.70
CA ARG A 139 -9.79 7.81 -7.02
C ARG A 139 -9.88 8.94 -5.97
N GLU A 140 -10.53 10.05 -6.36
CA GLU A 140 -10.69 11.24 -5.51
C GLU A 140 -11.52 10.93 -4.27
N GLU A 141 -12.58 10.12 -4.40
CA GLU A 141 -13.37 9.66 -3.25
C GLU A 141 -12.53 8.79 -2.32
N ALA A 142 -11.83 7.80 -2.84
CA ALA A 142 -10.99 6.92 -2.03
C ALA A 142 -9.93 7.71 -1.26
N VAL A 143 -9.25 8.66 -1.92
CA VAL A 143 -8.25 9.53 -1.29
C VAL A 143 -8.88 10.37 -0.17
N ARG A 144 -10.02 11.01 -0.44
CA ARG A 144 -10.73 11.83 0.55
C ARG A 144 -11.14 11.01 1.77
N PHE A 145 -11.74 9.83 1.58
CA PHE A 145 -12.12 8.94 2.68
C PHE A 145 -10.93 8.52 3.52
N CYS A 146 -9.81 8.22 2.87
CA CYS A 146 -8.59 7.82 3.54
C CYS A 146 -8.00 8.95 4.40
N GLU A 147 -7.95 10.16 3.88
CA GLU A 147 -7.48 11.35 4.59
C GLU A 147 -8.39 11.67 5.79
N GLN A 148 -9.70 11.70 5.59
CA GLN A 148 -10.67 11.88 6.68
C GLN A 148 -10.58 10.81 7.76
N ALA A 149 -10.28 9.55 7.41
CA ALA A 149 -10.10 8.49 8.38
C ALA A 149 -8.81 8.68 9.20
N VAL A 150 -7.71 9.05 8.57
CA VAL A 150 -6.43 9.31 9.26
C VAL A 150 -6.55 10.52 10.20
N GLU A 151 -7.24 11.60 9.79
CA GLU A 151 -7.46 12.80 10.60
C GLU A 151 -8.23 12.53 11.91
N LYS A 152 -9.05 11.47 11.95
CA LYS A 152 -9.75 11.07 13.18
C LYS A 152 -8.80 10.50 14.23
N ILE A 153 -7.61 10.03 13.83
CA ILE A 153 -6.65 9.40 14.74
C ILE A 153 -5.77 10.48 15.34
N GLN A 154 -5.84 10.61 16.65
CA GLN A 154 -5.09 11.62 17.40
C GLN A 154 -4.20 10.93 18.44
N PHE A 155 -2.92 11.28 18.42
CA PHE A 155 -1.93 10.83 19.39
C PHE A 155 -1.68 11.97 20.41
N GLU A 156 -1.78 11.63 21.67
CA GLU A 156 -1.26 12.46 22.76
C GLU A 156 0.12 11.92 23.13
N MET A 157 1.12 12.77 23.05
CA MET A 157 2.53 12.39 23.25
C MET A 157 3.03 12.94 24.59
N GLU A 158 4.00 12.25 25.16
CA GLU A 158 4.74 12.66 26.35
C GLU A 158 6.10 13.23 25.93
#